data_9c70d42d6e34b5ec75e9de5b19cea3d1
#
_entry.id   9c70d42d6e34b5ec75e9de5b19cea3d1
#
_cell.length_a   1.000
_cell.length_b   1.000
_cell.length_c   1.000
_cell.angle_alpha   90.00
_cell.angle_beta   90.00
_cell.angle_gamma   90.00
#
_symmetry.space_group_name_H-M   'P 1'
#
loop_
_entity.id
_entity.type
_entity.pdbx_description
1 polymer ?
#
loop_
_entity_poly.entity_id
_entity_poly.type
_entity_poly.pdbx_seq_one_letter_code
_entity_poly.pdbx_strand_id
1 'polypeptide(L)'
;MIQTRPLIAVLDDEPQMCKALGRLLKTYGFEVVTFALGAELLAACASRLPNCLLLDLHMPDINGFEVLERLGAQNLRVSVVVITGHDQPGNAERVRALGALDYLLKPLNETQLLAAIGKIIQTAA
;
A
#
# COMPACT_ATOMS: atom_id res chain seq x y z
N MET A 1 -3.60 -16.43 -24.00
CA MET A 1 -2.70 -15.75 -23.07
C MET A 1 -3.48 -15.32 -21.84
N ILE A 2 -3.01 -15.70 -20.70
CA ILE A 2 -3.66 -15.34 -19.44
C ILE A 2 -3.07 -14.04 -18.94
N GLN A 3 -3.93 -13.03 -18.84
CA GLN A 3 -3.50 -11.77 -18.23
C GLN A 3 -3.82 -11.85 -16.75
N THR A 4 -2.78 -11.80 -15.93
CA THR A 4 -2.97 -11.70 -14.50
C THR A 4 -3.25 -10.25 -14.14
N ARG A 5 -4.26 -10.04 -13.30
CA ARG A 5 -4.54 -8.71 -12.78
C ARG A 5 -3.44 -8.33 -11.80
N PRO A 6 -2.99 -7.07 -11.82
CA PRO A 6 -2.06 -6.62 -10.79
C PRO A 6 -2.71 -6.73 -9.42
N LEU A 7 -1.92 -7.18 -8.45
CA LEU A 7 -2.37 -7.32 -7.07
C LEU A 7 -2.02 -6.08 -6.28
N ILE A 8 -3.03 -5.47 -5.66
CA ILE A 8 -2.84 -4.37 -4.73
C ILE A 8 -3.19 -4.85 -3.34
N ALA A 9 -2.25 -4.70 -2.41
CA ALA A 9 -2.51 -4.95 -1.00
C ALA A 9 -2.83 -3.63 -0.31
N VAL A 10 -3.80 -3.67 0.58
CA VAL A 10 -4.16 -2.52 1.42
C VAL A 10 -3.92 -2.93 2.87
N LEU A 11 -3.11 -2.17 3.58
CA LEU A 11 -2.87 -2.37 5.00
C LEU A 11 -3.36 -1.13 5.75
N ASP A 12 -4.49 -1.27 6.41
CA ASP A 12 -5.15 -0.19 7.15
C ASP A 12 -6.01 -0.82 8.23
N ASP A 13 -5.93 -0.31 9.45
CA ASP A 13 -6.70 -0.86 10.56
C ASP A 13 -8.17 -0.43 10.57
N GLU A 14 -8.56 0.49 9.68
CA GLU A 14 -9.95 0.91 9.54
C GLU A 14 -10.70 0.01 8.55
N PRO A 15 -11.64 -0.82 9.02
CA PRO A 15 -12.35 -1.74 8.12
C PRO A 15 -13.08 -1.04 6.97
N GLN A 16 -13.63 0.16 7.24
CA GLN A 16 -14.35 0.90 6.22
C GLN A 16 -13.43 1.40 5.11
N MET A 17 -12.22 1.80 5.47
CA MET A 17 -11.22 2.21 4.48
C MET A 17 -10.83 1.03 3.59
N CYS A 18 -10.59 -0.13 4.18
CA CYS A 18 -10.29 -1.34 3.41
C CYS A 18 -11.41 -1.70 2.46
N LYS A 19 -12.67 -1.61 2.91
CA LYS A 19 -13.83 -1.88 2.07
C LYS A 19 -13.93 -0.89 0.90
N ALA A 20 -13.80 0.40 1.21
CA ALA A 20 -13.92 1.44 0.19
C ALA A 20 -12.83 1.32 -0.87
N LEU A 21 -11.58 1.13 -0.44
CA LEU A 21 -10.46 0.98 -1.36
C LEU A 21 -10.59 -0.31 -2.16
N GLY A 22 -11.02 -1.40 -1.52
CA GLY A 22 -11.23 -2.66 -2.22
C GLY A 22 -12.25 -2.54 -3.34
N ARG A 23 -13.38 -1.90 -3.08
CA ARG A 23 -14.42 -1.69 -4.10
C ARG A 23 -13.90 -0.81 -5.24
N LEU A 24 -13.29 0.30 -4.89
CA LEU A 24 -12.78 1.25 -5.87
C LEU A 24 -11.77 0.58 -6.81
N LEU A 25 -10.78 -0.07 -6.23
CA LEU A 25 -9.68 -0.64 -7.01
C LEU A 25 -10.13 -1.83 -7.86
N LYS A 26 -11.06 -2.64 -7.36
CA LYS A 26 -11.64 -3.72 -8.16
C LYS A 26 -12.39 -3.19 -9.38
N THR A 27 -13.04 -2.04 -9.22
CA THR A 27 -13.73 -1.37 -10.33
C THR A 27 -12.76 -1.03 -11.46
N TYR A 28 -11.51 -0.74 -11.12
CA TYR A 28 -10.47 -0.45 -12.11
C TYR A 28 -9.70 -1.68 -12.58
N GLY A 29 -10.16 -2.87 -12.24
CA GLY A 29 -9.61 -4.11 -12.77
C GLY A 29 -8.46 -4.71 -11.96
N PHE A 30 -8.20 -4.21 -10.77
CA PHE A 30 -7.15 -4.75 -9.91
C PHE A 30 -7.67 -5.90 -9.05
N GLU A 31 -6.79 -6.83 -8.74
CA GLU A 31 -7.02 -7.78 -7.66
C GLU A 31 -6.62 -7.09 -6.36
N VAL A 32 -7.45 -7.20 -5.32
CA VAL A 32 -7.21 -6.48 -4.07
C VAL A 32 -7.27 -7.44 -2.90
N VAL A 33 -6.30 -7.33 -2.00
CA VAL A 33 -6.30 -8.04 -0.72
C VAL A 33 -6.10 -7.00 0.39
N THR A 34 -6.84 -7.14 1.48
CA THR A 34 -6.78 -6.19 2.58
C THR A 34 -6.31 -6.84 3.86
N PHE A 35 -5.58 -6.09 4.66
CA PHE A 35 -5.06 -6.52 5.96
C PHE A 35 -5.31 -5.44 6.99
N ALA A 36 -5.63 -5.84 8.21
CA ALA A 36 -5.78 -4.92 9.34
C ALA A 36 -4.51 -4.87 10.20
N LEU A 37 -3.66 -5.89 10.10
CA LEU A 37 -2.45 -6.01 10.92
C LEU A 37 -1.21 -6.13 10.06
N GLY A 38 -0.16 -5.42 10.45
CA GLY A 38 1.11 -5.45 9.71
C GLY A 38 1.74 -6.83 9.67
N ALA A 39 1.63 -7.60 10.76
CA ALA A 39 2.16 -8.96 10.81
C ALA A 39 1.51 -9.87 9.76
N GLU A 40 0.20 -9.72 9.54
CA GLU A 40 -0.51 -10.51 8.55
C GLU A 40 -0.06 -10.18 7.14
N LEU A 41 0.14 -8.89 6.85
CA LEU A 41 0.67 -8.48 5.55
C LEU A 41 2.05 -9.07 5.31
N LEU A 42 2.94 -8.97 6.29
CA LEU A 42 4.31 -9.45 6.14
C LEU A 42 4.35 -10.96 5.91
N ALA A 43 3.49 -11.71 6.63
CA ALA A 43 3.37 -13.15 6.42
C ALA A 43 2.88 -13.47 5.01
N ALA A 44 1.90 -12.72 4.52
CA ALA A 44 1.36 -12.92 3.17
C ALA A 44 2.40 -12.63 2.09
N CYS A 45 3.27 -11.65 2.31
CA CYS A 45 4.34 -11.30 1.37
C CYS A 45 5.35 -12.43 1.18
N ALA A 46 5.48 -13.33 2.16
CA ALA A 46 6.35 -14.50 2.02
C ALA A 46 5.85 -15.46 0.94
N SER A 47 4.53 -15.47 0.69
CA SER A 47 3.93 -16.36 -0.32
C SER A 47 3.74 -15.65 -1.66
N ARG A 48 3.27 -14.41 -1.62
CA ARG A 48 2.99 -13.65 -2.85
C ARG A 48 3.20 -12.16 -2.60
N LEU A 49 4.08 -11.54 -3.38
CA LEU A 49 4.31 -10.12 -3.29
C LEU A 49 3.24 -9.34 -4.07
N PRO A 50 2.63 -8.32 -3.47
CA PRO A 50 1.74 -7.45 -4.24
C PRO A 50 2.55 -6.56 -5.19
N ASN A 51 1.91 -6.13 -6.26
CA ASN A 51 2.51 -5.16 -7.18
C ASN A 51 2.58 -3.78 -6.54
N CYS A 52 1.63 -3.48 -5.66
CA CYS A 52 1.58 -2.22 -4.94
C CYS A 52 0.98 -2.44 -3.56
N LEU A 53 1.54 -1.79 -2.55
CA LEU A 53 1.00 -1.78 -1.20
C LEU A 53 0.56 -0.36 -0.85
N LEU A 54 -0.70 -0.21 -0.48
CA LEU A 54 -1.22 1.01 0.13
C LEU A 54 -1.09 0.84 1.64
N LEU A 55 -0.27 1.67 2.27
CA LEU A 55 0.16 1.45 3.65
C LEU A 55 -0.23 2.63 4.54
N ASP A 56 -1.05 2.38 5.54
CA ASP A 56 -1.34 3.35 6.59
C ASP A 56 -0.19 3.39 7.59
N LEU A 57 0.18 4.58 8.02
CA LEU A 57 1.26 4.73 9.01
C LEU A 57 0.83 4.45 10.43
N HIS A 58 -0.43 4.71 10.76
CA HIS A 58 -0.91 4.63 12.14
C HIS A 58 -1.75 3.39 12.36
N MET A 59 -1.12 2.37 12.95
CA MET A 59 -1.78 1.10 13.26
C MET A 59 -1.35 0.65 14.66
N PRO A 60 -2.21 -0.12 15.37
CA PRO A 60 -1.98 -0.41 16.78
C PRO A 60 -0.87 -1.42 17.08
N ASP A 61 -0.58 -2.36 16.16
CA ASP A 61 0.44 -3.38 16.41
C ASP A 61 1.82 -2.97 15.89
N ILE A 62 2.01 -3.04 14.58
CA ILE A 62 3.22 -2.62 13.89
C ILE A 62 2.84 -1.41 13.05
N ASN A 63 3.49 -0.27 13.26
CA ASN A 63 3.18 0.91 12.47
C ASN A 63 3.78 0.83 11.06
N GLY A 64 3.39 1.76 10.20
CA GLY A 64 3.81 1.74 8.81
C GLY A 64 5.31 1.90 8.61
N PHE A 65 5.97 2.66 9.47
CA PHE A 65 7.44 2.78 9.39
C PHE A 65 8.11 1.44 9.63
N GLU A 66 7.63 0.69 10.62
CA GLU A 66 8.16 -0.64 10.92
C GLU A 66 7.90 -1.63 9.79
N VAL A 67 6.73 -1.54 9.15
CA VAL A 67 6.43 -2.38 7.97
C VAL A 67 7.45 -2.12 6.87
N LEU A 68 7.72 -0.84 6.57
CA LEU A 68 8.72 -0.48 5.56
C LEU A 68 10.11 -1.01 5.92
N GLU A 69 10.50 -0.87 7.18
CA GLU A 69 11.79 -1.36 7.65
C GLU A 69 11.90 -2.88 7.48
N ARG A 70 10.86 -3.61 7.83
CA ARG A 70 10.85 -5.07 7.74
C ARG A 70 10.84 -5.56 6.30
N LEU A 71 10.11 -4.88 5.42
CA LEU A 71 10.14 -5.22 3.99
C LEU A 71 11.56 -5.06 3.45
N GLY A 72 12.24 -3.97 3.80
CA GLY A 72 13.62 -3.74 3.39
C GLY A 72 14.58 -4.77 3.97
N ALA A 73 14.44 -5.09 5.26
CA ALA A 73 15.32 -6.06 5.94
C ALA A 73 15.21 -7.46 5.35
N GLN A 74 14.02 -7.82 4.85
CA GLN A 74 13.78 -9.13 4.25
C GLN A 74 14.02 -9.14 2.74
N ASN A 75 14.50 -8.03 2.19
CA ASN A 75 14.69 -7.84 0.74
C ASN A 75 13.44 -8.11 -0.09
N LEU A 76 12.28 -7.80 0.47
CA LEU A 76 11.02 -7.93 -0.23
C LEU A 76 10.77 -6.66 -1.04
N ARG A 77 10.74 -6.80 -2.36
CA ARG A 77 10.56 -5.67 -3.26
C ARG A 77 9.08 -5.42 -3.52
N VAL A 78 8.52 -4.51 -2.73
CA VAL A 78 7.14 -4.10 -2.87
C VAL A 78 7.13 -2.59 -3.09
N SER A 79 6.40 -2.15 -4.10
CA SER A 79 6.21 -0.72 -4.34
C SER A 79 5.15 -0.21 -3.38
N VAL A 80 5.50 0.76 -2.55
CA VAL A 80 4.64 1.23 -1.46
C VAL A 80 4.19 2.66 -1.70
N VAL A 81 2.89 2.90 -1.57
CA VAL A 81 2.29 4.23 -1.46
C VAL A 81 1.78 4.35 -0.02
N VAL A 82 2.34 5.29 0.71
CA VAL A 82 1.89 5.55 2.09
C VAL A 82 0.64 6.42 2.06
N ILE A 83 -0.34 6.06 2.87
CA ILE A 83 -1.56 6.86 3.08
C ILE A 83 -1.68 7.15 4.56
N THR A 84 -1.99 8.39 4.92
CA THR A 84 -2.09 8.75 6.34
C THR A 84 -3.08 9.87 6.58
N GLY A 85 -3.80 9.76 7.70
CA GLY A 85 -4.65 10.84 8.21
C GLY A 85 -3.92 11.77 9.16
N HIS A 86 -2.68 11.47 9.50
CA HIS A 86 -1.89 12.24 10.48
C HIS A 86 -0.55 12.64 9.87
N ASP A 87 -0.58 13.73 9.11
CA ASP A 87 0.63 14.26 8.53
C ASP A 87 1.42 15.02 9.62
N GLN A 88 2.68 14.64 9.77
CA GLN A 88 3.59 15.30 10.70
C GLN A 88 4.86 15.68 9.97
N PRO A 89 5.54 16.77 10.42
CA PRO A 89 6.79 17.17 9.80
C PRO A 89 7.80 16.03 9.77
N GLY A 90 8.42 15.83 8.61
CA GLY A 90 9.42 14.79 8.43
C GLY A 90 8.89 13.42 8.03
N ASN A 91 7.58 13.19 8.11
CA ASN A 91 7.02 11.87 7.76
C ASN A 91 7.24 11.52 6.30
N ALA A 92 6.97 12.45 5.40
CA ALA A 92 7.13 12.20 3.97
C ALA A 92 8.57 11.83 3.62
N GLU A 93 9.53 12.58 4.14
CA GLU A 93 10.95 12.31 3.91
C GLU A 93 11.37 10.96 4.51
N ARG A 94 10.87 10.66 5.71
CA ARG A 94 11.21 9.42 6.38
C ARG A 94 10.72 8.19 5.63
N VAL A 95 9.47 8.21 5.16
CA VAL A 95 8.94 7.05 4.43
C VAL A 95 9.64 6.88 3.08
N ARG A 96 10.00 7.98 2.42
CA ARG A 96 10.75 7.91 1.17
C ARG A 96 12.15 7.34 1.40
N ALA A 97 12.80 7.73 2.48
CA ALA A 97 14.10 7.16 2.84
C ALA A 97 14.01 5.66 3.13
N LEU A 98 12.85 5.19 3.60
CA LEU A 98 12.59 3.77 3.85
C LEU A 98 12.08 3.03 2.60
N GLY A 99 11.97 3.70 1.47
CA GLY A 99 11.65 3.08 0.19
C GLY A 99 10.25 3.31 -0.34
N ALA A 100 9.41 4.08 0.35
CA ALA A 100 8.09 4.41 -0.18
C ALA A 100 8.20 5.30 -1.41
N LEU A 101 7.34 5.07 -2.38
CA LEU A 101 7.36 5.80 -3.64
C LEU A 101 6.46 7.03 -3.64
N ASP A 102 5.45 7.06 -2.78
CA ASP A 102 4.56 8.21 -2.68
C ASP A 102 3.97 8.31 -1.27
N TYR A 103 3.39 9.47 -0.97
CA TYR A 103 2.85 9.80 0.35
C TYR A 103 1.58 10.62 0.14
N LEU A 104 0.43 10.04 0.46
CA LEU A 104 -0.87 10.66 0.22
C LEU A 104 -1.59 10.89 1.55
N LEU A 105 -2.32 12.00 1.64
CA LEU A 105 -3.06 12.35 2.83
C LEU A 105 -4.51 11.92 2.72
N LYS A 106 -5.06 11.44 3.83
CA LYS A 106 -6.51 11.20 3.96
C LYS A 106 -7.22 12.55 4.22
N PRO A 107 -8.43 12.75 3.72
CA PRO A 107 -9.21 11.83 2.89
C PRO A 107 -8.61 11.70 1.49
N LEU A 108 -8.59 10.48 0.98
CA LEU A 108 -7.91 10.21 -0.29
C LEU A 108 -8.67 10.82 -1.46
N ASN A 109 -7.91 11.45 -2.34
CA ASN A 109 -8.41 11.91 -3.63
C ASN A 109 -8.24 10.78 -4.63
N GLU A 110 -9.33 10.34 -5.26
CA GLU A 110 -9.33 9.21 -6.17
C GLU A 110 -8.35 9.42 -7.32
N THR A 111 -8.34 10.61 -7.91
CA THR A 111 -7.44 10.92 -9.03
C THR A 111 -5.98 10.80 -8.62
N GLN A 112 -5.62 11.34 -7.46
CA GLN A 112 -4.25 11.25 -6.94
C GLN A 112 -3.85 9.82 -6.64
N LEU A 113 -4.76 9.04 -6.04
CA LEU A 113 -4.51 7.65 -5.70
C LEU A 113 -4.25 6.83 -6.96
N LEU A 114 -5.14 6.96 -7.95
CA LEU A 114 -4.99 6.22 -9.21
C LEU A 114 -3.74 6.65 -9.97
N ALA A 115 -3.37 7.92 -9.92
CA ALA A 115 -2.14 8.39 -10.54
C ALA A 115 -0.90 7.78 -9.88
N ALA A 116 -0.90 7.69 -8.54
CA ALA A 116 0.21 7.09 -7.79
C ALA A 116 0.34 5.60 -8.12
N ILE A 117 -0.78 4.88 -8.15
CA ILE A 117 -0.78 3.46 -8.50
C ILE A 117 -0.35 3.26 -9.95
N GLY A 118 -0.81 4.13 -10.85
CA GLY A 118 -0.47 4.05 -12.27
C GLY A 118 1.01 4.22 -12.56
N LYS A 119 1.72 5.01 -11.76
CA LYS A 119 3.17 5.15 -11.89
C LYS A 119 3.90 3.85 -11.53
N ILE A 120 3.33 3.08 -10.61
CA ILE A 120 3.91 1.82 -10.13
C ILE A 120 3.54 0.68 -11.05
N ILE A 121 2.25 0.56 -11.36
CA ILE A 121 1.73 -0.48 -12.21
C ILE A 121 1.61 0.10 -13.61
N GLN A 122 2.73 0.13 -14.31
CA GLN A 122 2.71 0.48 -15.71
C GLN A 122 2.17 -0.73 -16.44
N THR A 123 0.96 -0.60 -16.95
CA THR A 123 0.45 -1.59 -17.86
C THR A 123 1.38 -1.57 -19.06
N ALA A 124 2.05 -2.67 -19.29
CA ALA A 124 2.70 -2.87 -20.58
C ALA A 124 1.58 -2.82 -21.61
N ALA A 125 1.47 -1.69 -22.22
CA ALA A 125 0.49 -1.51 -23.27
C ALA A 125 0.86 -2.39 -24.44
#